data_7eff3e788df259dd3a59298c1479c985
#
_entry.id   7eff3e788df259dd3a59298c1479c985
#
_cell.length_a   1.000
_cell.length_b   1.000
_cell.length_c   1.000
_cell.angle_alpha   90.00
_cell.angle_beta   90.00
_cell.angle_gamma   90.00
#
_symmetry.space_group_name_H-M   'P 1'
#
loop_
_entity.id
_entity.type
_entity.pdbx_description
1 polymer ?
#
loop_
_entity_poly.entity_id
_entity_poly.type
_entity_poly.pdbx_seq_one_letter_code
_entity_poly.pdbx_strand_id
1 'polypeptide(L)'
;YGDEARKKLETGVNVIADTVKITLGPKGRNVVLDKKFGSPLITNDGVTIAKEIELEDPFENMGAQLVKEVSTKTNDVAGDGTTTAVVLAQAIVKEGLKNLAAGANPVILKKGISTAVDTAVAKIQSISKPVENKLGISQVASISAGDEKIGELIANAMEIVGKDGVITVEEGKTMATELTTVEGMQFDRGYASAYMVTNTDKMEAVLDNPYILITDKKISSLQEILPVIEPIAQQGARLLIIAEDVEGDALAALIVNKLKGVLNCVAVKAPGFGDRRKAMLEDIAILTGGTVVSSDLGYEFKDV
;
A
#
# COMPACT_ATOMS: atom_id res chain seq x y z
N TYR A 1 -0.75 -15.91 -35.62
CA TYR A 1 0.63 -16.25 -35.24
C TYR A 1 1.60 -15.46 -36.12
N GLY A 2 2.81 -15.20 -35.61
CA GLY A 2 3.86 -14.51 -36.38
C GLY A 2 3.72 -12.99 -36.38
N ASP A 3 3.97 -12.34 -37.51
CA ASP A 3 4.06 -10.87 -37.62
C ASP A 3 2.74 -10.15 -37.36
N GLU A 4 1.62 -10.74 -37.73
CA GLU A 4 0.31 -10.14 -37.46
C GLU A 4 0.01 -10.05 -35.96
N ALA A 5 0.29 -11.11 -35.21
CA ALA A 5 0.11 -11.10 -33.76
C ALA A 5 1.04 -10.09 -33.08
N ARG A 6 2.30 -9.97 -33.54
CA ARG A 6 3.25 -8.97 -33.05
C ARG A 6 2.78 -7.54 -33.31
N LYS A 7 2.24 -7.27 -34.51
CA LYS A 7 1.68 -5.95 -34.82
C LYS A 7 0.51 -5.59 -33.93
N LYS A 8 -0.40 -6.53 -33.65
CA LYS A 8 -1.52 -6.29 -32.71
C LYS A 8 -1.01 -5.99 -31.30
N LEU A 9 -0.06 -6.76 -30.78
CA LEU A 9 0.57 -6.47 -29.49
C LEU A 9 1.21 -5.08 -29.48
N GLU A 10 1.95 -4.71 -30.54
CA GLU A 10 2.55 -3.39 -30.68
C GLU A 10 1.50 -2.28 -30.71
N THR A 11 0.38 -2.49 -31.40
CA THR A 11 -0.75 -1.54 -31.39
C THR A 11 -1.24 -1.30 -29.97
N GLY A 12 -1.48 -2.37 -29.19
CA GLY A 12 -1.90 -2.25 -27.80
C GLY A 12 -0.91 -1.49 -26.91
N VAL A 13 0.39 -1.77 -27.05
CA VAL A 13 1.45 -1.02 -26.39
C VAL A 13 1.41 0.46 -26.76
N ASN A 14 1.25 0.76 -28.06
CA ASN A 14 1.23 2.14 -28.54
C ASN A 14 0.00 2.90 -28.03
N VAL A 15 -1.17 2.33 -28.01
CA VAL A 15 -2.39 2.99 -27.51
C VAL A 15 -2.21 3.47 -26.08
N ILE A 16 -1.76 2.60 -25.19
CA ILE A 16 -1.47 2.98 -23.78
C ILE A 16 -0.41 4.07 -23.71
N ALA A 17 0.74 3.81 -24.34
CA ALA A 17 1.88 4.70 -24.23
C ALA A 17 1.60 6.08 -24.87
N ASP A 18 0.92 6.13 -26.01
CA ASP A 18 0.56 7.38 -26.68
C ASP A 18 -0.45 8.21 -25.89
N THR A 19 -1.34 7.54 -25.13
CA THR A 19 -2.27 8.21 -24.24
C THR A 19 -1.55 8.75 -23.00
N VAL A 20 -0.70 7.93 -22.38
CA VAL A 20 -0.02 8.30 -21.13
C VAL A 20 1.04 9.38 -21.38
N LYS A 21 1.81 9.30 -22.48
CA LYS A 21 2.92 10.23 -22.74
C LYS A 21 2.53 11.70 -22.88
N ILE A 22 1.25 12.01 -23.16
CA ILE A 22 0.81 13.40 -23.25
C ILE A 22 0.82 14.12 -21.91
N THR A 23 0.90 13.38 -20.81
CA THR A 23 1.00 13.92 -19.44
C THR A 23 2.44 14.21 -19.01
N LEU A 24 3.44 13.83 -19.82
CA LEU A 24 4.86 13.90 -19.46
C LEU A 24 5.40 15.32 -19.47
N GLY A 25 6.12 15.66 -18.39
CA GLY A 25 6.94 16.87 -18.28
C GLY A 25 6.17 18.16 -18.08
N PRO A 26 6.85 19.33 -18.12
CA PRO A 26 6.26 20.63 -17.75
C PRO A 26 5.17 21.13 -18.71
N LYS A 27 5.06 20.52 -19.89
CA LYS A 27 3.97 20.79 -20.86
C LYS A 27 2.93 19.67 -20.86
N GLY A 28 2.99 18.76 -19.88
CA GLY A 28 2.04 17.68 -19.73
C GLY A 28 0.62 18.20 -19.60
N ARG A 29 -0.33 17.41 -20.13
CA ARG A 29 -1.77 17.72 -20.10
C ARG A 29 -2.51 16.67 -19.31
N ASN A 30 -3.66 17.04 -18.77
CA ASN A 30 -4.56 16.09 -18.16
C ASN A 30 -5.29 15.25 -19.22
N VAL A 31 -5.59 14.01 -18.86
CA VAL A 31 -6.46 13.11 -19.60
C VAL A 31 -7.82 13.08 -18.91
N VAL A 32 -8.87 13.07 -19.69
CA VAL A 32 -10.24 12.84 -19.19
C VAL A 32 -10.61 11.40 -19.43
N LEU A 33 -10.86 10.68 -18.35
CA LEU A 33 -11.25 9.27 -18.37
C LEU A 33 -12.76 9.17 -18.16
N ASP A 34 -13.44 8.50 -19.07
CA ASP A 34 -14.86 8.22 -18.92
C ASP A 34 -15.07 7.14 -17.85
N LYS A 35 -16.01 7.37 -16.95
CA LYS A 35 -16.42 6.42 -15.92
C LYS A 35 -17.83 5.93 -16.23
N LYS A 36 -18.03 4.61 -16.27
CA LYS A 36 -19.35 4.01 -16.45
C LYS A 36 -20.36 4.46 -15.38
N PHE A 37 -19.88 4.82 -14.20
CA PHE A 37 -20.65 5.33 -13.08
C PHE A 37 -19.93 6.52 -12.44
N GLY A 38 -20.62 7.64 -12.28
CA GLY A 38 -20.08 8.86 -11.67
C GLY A 38 -19.59 9.88 -12.70
N SER A 39 -18.85 10.88 -12.20
CA SER A 39 -18.27 11.94 -13.03
C SER A 39 -17.02 11.46 -13.76
N PRO A 40 -16.70 11.98 -14.96
CA PRO A 40 -15.43 11.72 -15.62
C PRO A 40 -14.25 12.08 -14.72
N LEU A 41 -13.21 11.25 -14.73
CA LEU A 41 -11.98 11.49 -13.96
C LEU A 41 -10.99 12.28 -14.81
N ILE A 42 -10.55 13.42 -14.30
CA ILE A 42 -9.50 14.24 -14.91
C ILE A 42 -8.20 13.96 -14.14
N THR A 43 -7.19 13.44 -14.83
CA THR A 43 -5.92 13.05 -14.19
C THR A 43 -4.74 13.20 -15.14
N ASN A 44 -3.55 13.38 -14.59
CA ASN A 44 -2.28 13.31 -15.29
C ASN A 44 -1.41 12.14 -14.79
N ASP A 45 -1.92 11.35 -13.87
CA ASP A 45 -1.20 10.20 -13.34
C ASP A 45 -1.18 9.03 -14.34
N GLY A 46 0.04 8.63 -14.73
CA GLY A 46 0.25 7.61 -15.74
C GLY A 46 -0.29 6.23 -15.36
N VAL A 47 -0.19 5.82 -14.10
CA VAL A 47 -0.70 4.51 -13.67
C VAL A 47 -2.23 4.47 -13.64
N THR A 48 -2.86 5.53 -13.19
CA THR A 48 -4.33 5.67 -13.21
C THR A 48 -4.86 5.62 -14.63
N ILE A 49 -4.25 6.38 -15.55
CA ILE A 49 -4.64 6.37 -16.97
C ILE A 49 -4.45 4.97 -17.57
N ALA A 50 -3.29 4.36 -17.35
CA ALA A 50 -3.00 3.04 -17.92
C ALA A 50 -3.99 1.97 -17.44
N LYS A 51 -4.39 1.99 -16.17
CA LYS A 51 -5.33 1.01 -15.58
C LYS A 51 -6.73 1.06 -16.19
N GLU A 52 -7.20 2.24 -16.57
CA GLU A 52 -8.57 2.43 -17.08
C GLU A 52 -8.72 2.10 -18.57
N ILE A 53 -7.63 2.03 -19.35
CA ILE A 53 -7.70 1.77 -20.78
C ILE A 53 -7.90 0.26 -21.02
N GLU A 54 -8.99 -0.11 -21.69
CA GLU A 54 -9.25 -1.46 -22.17
C GLU A 54 -9.51 -1.43 -23.66
N LEU A 55 -9.00 -2.40 -24.40
CA LEU A 55 -9.13 -2.50 -25.84
C LEU A 55 -10.07 -3.65 -26.22
N GLU A 56 -10.90 -3.45 -27.25
CA GLU A 56 -11.88 -4.44 -27.72
C GLU A 56 -11.22 -5.69 -28.35
N ASP A 57 -10.10 -5.49 -29.09
CA ASP A 57 -9.37 -6.62 -29.65
C ASP A 57 -8.55 -7.33 -28.59
N PRO A 58 -8.76 -8.63 -28.33
CA PRO A 58 -8.06 -9.35 -27.28
C PRO A 58 -6.53 -9.38 -27.43
N PHE A 59 -6.01 -9.38 -28.66
CA PHE A 59 -4.57 -9.39 -28.91
C PHE A 59 -3.94 -8.02 -28.69
N GLU A 60 -4.63 -6.96 -29.07
CA GLU A 60 -4.22 -5.59 -28.75
C GLU A 60 -4.29 -5.35 -27.25
N ASN A 61 -5.35 -5.84 -26.60
CA ASN A 61 -5.50 -5.73 -25.16
C ASN A 61 -4.39 -6.48 -24.38
N MET A 62 -3.90 -7.61 -24.89
CA MET A 62 -2.71 -8.26 -24.28
C MET A 62 -1.47 -7.36 -24.30
N GLY A 63 -1.23 -6.65 -25.42
CA GLY A 63 -0.15 -5.66 -25.50
C GLY A 63 -0.33 -4.50 -24.49
N ALA A 64 -1.56 -4.02 -24.37
CA ALA A 64 -1.95 -3.01 -23.39
C ALA A 64 -1.69 -3.49 -21.95
N GLN A 65 -2.09 -4.73 -21.60
CA GLN A 65 -1.88 -5.29 -20.27
C GLN A 65 -0.40 -5.37 -19.87
N LEU A 66 0.50 -5.71 -20.79
CA LEU A 66 1.95 -5.73 -20.53
C LEU A 66 2.47 -4.34 -20.12
N VAL A 67 1.99 -3.28 -20.74
CA VAL A 67 2.38 -1.90 -20.41
C VAL A 67 1.73 -1.44 -19.10
N LYS A 68 0.49 -1.84 -18.84
CA LYS A 68 -0.15 -1.62 -17.54
C LYS A 68 0.67 -2.22 -16.39
N GLU A 69 1.19 -3.43 -16.59
CA GLU A 69 2.04 -4.09 -15.59
C GLU A 69 3.32 -3.31 -15.32
N VAL A 70 3.98 -2.77 -16.38
CA VAL A 70 5.15 -1.91 -16.23
C VAL A 70 4.83 -0.68 -15.38
N SER A 71 3.71 -0.01 -15.68
CA SER A 71 3.27 1.18 -14.92
C SER A 71 2.97 0.85 -13.46
N THR A 72 2.25 -0.26 -13.20
CA THR A 72 1.89 -0.69 -11.86
C THR A 72 3.12 -1.07 -11.03
N LYS A 73 4.03 -1.86 -11.58
CA LYS A 73 5.28 -2.22 -10.87
C LYS A 73 6.14 -1.01 -10.55
N THR A 74 6.21 -0.03 -11.45
CA THR A 74 6.93 1.22 -11.19
C THR A 74 6.29 1.99 -10.04
N ASN A 75 4.96 2.08 -10.03
CA ASN A 75 4.22 2.72 -8.94
C ASN A 75 4.45 2.03 -7.60
N ASP A 76 4.40 0.70 -7.57
CA ASP A 76 4.55 -0.09 -6.35
C ASP A 76 5.94 0.03 -5.72
N VAL A 77 6.97 0.22 -6.55
CA VAL A 77 8.38 0.31 -6.09
C VAL A 77 8.80 1.74 -5.79
N ALA A 78 8.40 2.70 -6.63
CA ALA A 78 8.92 4.08 -6.57
C ALA A 78 7.84 5.14 -6.29
N GLY A 79 6.56 4.83 -6.47
CA GLY A 79 5.46 5.78 -6.32
C GLY A 79 5.41 6.89 -7.38
N ASP A 80 6.42 6.99 -8.24
CA ASP A 80 6.54 8.01 -9.28
C ASP A 80 7.26 7.44 -10.52
N GLY A 81 7.28 8.20 -11.61
CA GLY A 81 7.96 7.82 -12.85
C GLY A 81 7.16 6.83 -13.72
N THR A 82 5.91 6.59 -13.45
CA THR A 82 5.03 5.64 -14.15
C THR A 82 4.90 5.99 -15.64
N THR A 83 4.71 7.27 -15.97
CA THR A 83 4.66 7.77 -17.35
C THR A 83 5.98 7.54 -18.07
N THR A 84 7.11 7.84 -17.44
CA THR A 84 8.45 7.63 -18.01
C THR A 84 8.70 6.15 -18.29
N ALA A 85 8.33 5.26 -17.36
CA ALA A 85 8.48 3.81 -17.55
C ALA A 85 7.68 3.29 -18.74
N VAL A 86 6.45 3.77 -18.92
CA VAL A 86 5.60 3.42 -20.08
C VAL A 86 6.20 3.88 -21.40
N VAL A 87 6.71 5.11 -21.45
CA VAL A 87 7.37 5.66 -22.66
C VAL A 87 8.64 4.88 -23.02
N LEU A 88 9.44 4.53 -22.01
CA LEU A 88 10.64 3.71 -22.22
C LEU A 88 10.27 2.29 -22.68
N ALA A 89 9.26 1.68 -22.10
CA ALA A 89 8.77 0.37 -22.52
C ALA A 89 8.33 0.39 -23.99
N GLN A 90 7.55 1.39 -24.41
CA GLN A 90 7.17 1.58 -25.81
C GLN A 90 8.38 1.66 -26.73
N ALA A 91 9.36 2.48 -26.38
CA ALA A 91 10.57 2.67 -27.20
C ALA A 91 11.37 1.37 -27.34
N ILE A 92 11.57 0.63 -26.24
CA ILE A 92 12.28 -0.65 -26.24
C ILE A 92 11.54 -1.69 -27.08
N VAL A 93 10.21 -1.80 -26.93
CA VAL A 93 9.39 -2.74 -27.72
C VAL A 93 9.46 -2.39 -29.20
N LYS A 94 9.26 -1.12 -29.55
CA LYS A 94 9.28 -0.66 -30.95
C LYS A 94 10.60 -0.92 -31.64
N GLU A 95 11.72 -0.58 -31.01
CA GLU A 95 13.06 -0.83 -31.58
C GLU A 95 13.40 -2.33 -31.57
N GLY A 96 12.98 -3.06 -30.53
CA GLY A 96 13.13 -4.52 -30.48
C GLY A 96 12.40 -5.23 -31.62
N LEU A 97 11.15 -4.86 -31.89
CA LEU A 97 10.37 -5.45 -32.99
C LEU A 97 10.96 -5.14 -34.38
N LYS A 98 11.50 -3.95 -34.60
CA LYS A 98 12.20 -3.62 -35.83
C LYS A 98 13.42 -4.54 -36.06
N ASN A 99 14.22 -4.78 -35.03
CA ASN A 99 15.35 -5.67 -35.11
C ASN A 99 14.92 -7.13 -35.34
N LEU A 100 13.83 -7.59 -34.72
CA LEU A 100 13.28 -8.91 -34.98
C LEU A 100 12.80 -9.07 -36.43
N ALA A 101 12.13 -8.05 -36.97
CA ALA A 101 11.68 -8.04 -38.36
C ALA A 101 12.87 -8.06 -39.36
N ALA A 102 14.00 -7.49 -38.96
CA ALA A 102 15.27 -7.54 -39.73
C ALA A 102 16.03 -8.87 -39.58
N GLY A 103 15.46 -9.85 -38.85
CA GLY A 103 16.03 -11.20 -38.69
C GLY A 103 16.97 -11.36 -37.47
N ALA A 104 17.02 -10.43 -36.55
CA ALA A 104 17.81 -10.57 -35.33
C ALA A 104 17.33 -11.75 -34.48
N ASN A 105 18.29 -12.47 -33.87
CA ASN A 105 17.95 -13.55 -32.94
C ASN A 105 17.36 -12.98 -31.62
N PRO A 106 16.13 -13.36 -31.26
CA PRO A 106 15.45 -12.81 -30.07
C PRO A 106 16.18 -13.07 -28.75
N VAL A 107 16.89 -14.19 -28.63
CA VAL A 107 17.63 -14.54 -27.41
C VAL A 107 18.85 -13.61 -27.25
N ILE A 108 19.55 -13.35 -28.34
CA ILE A 108 20.71 -12.43 -28.36
C ILE A 108 20.22 -11.00 -28.08
N LEU A 109 19.11 -10.60 -28.72
CA LEU A 109 18.52 -9.28 -28.53
C LEU A 109 18.13 -9.06 -27.05
N LYS A 110 17.46 -10.04 -26.44
CA LYS A 110 17.11 -10.00 -25.01
C LYS A 110 18.34 -9.83 -24.12
N LYS A 111 19.42 -10.58 -24.38
CA LYS A 111 20.67 -10.46 -23.62
C LYS A 111 21.29 -9.07 -23.78
N GLY A 112 21.28 -8.53 -25.00
CA GLY A 112 21.76 -7.18 -25.26
C GLY A 112 20.96 -6.10 -24.51
N ILE A 113 19.63 -6.21 -24.50
CA ILE A 113 18.75 -5.30 -23.76
C ILE A 113 19.07 -5.37 -22.26
N SER A 114 19.19 -6.56 -21.67
CA SER A 114 19.52 -6.71 -20.25
C SER A 114 20.87 -6.04 -19.91
N THR A 115 21.90 -6.30 -20.68
CA THR A 115 23.23 -5.69 -20.45
C THR A 115 23.19 -4.15 -20.57
N ALA A 116 22.42 -3.63 -21.53
CA ALA A 116 22.23 -2.19 -21.68
C ALA A 116 21.48 -1.57 -20.50
N VAL A 117 20.45 -2.24 -20.01
CA VAL A 117 19.68 -1.82 -18.82
C VAL A 117 20.58 -1.78 -17.59
N ASP A 118 21.34 -2.86 -17.32
CA ASP A 118 22.25 -2.92 -16.17
C ASP A 118 23.28 -1.78 -16.21
N THR A 119 23.85 -1.51 -17.39
CA THR A 119 24.80 -0.41 -17.60
C THR A 119 24.15 0.96 -17.36
N ALA A 120 22.92 1.16 -17.87
CA ALA A 120 22.18 2.41 -17.69
C ALA A 120 21.81 2.64 -16.23
N VAL A 121 21.33 1.60 -15.53
CA VAL A 121 20.99 1.65 -14.10
C VAL A 121 22.21 2.00 -13.26
N ALA A 122 23.35 1.33 -13.48
CA ALA A 122 24.60 1.64 -12.78
C ALA A 122 25.04 3.09 -13.01
N LYS A 123 24.88 3.60 -14.25
CA LYS A 123 25.19 5.00 -14.57
C LYS A 123 24.25 5.97 -13.87
N ILE A 124 22.94 5.71 -13.88
CA ILE A 124 21.94 6.53 -13.20
C ILE A 124 22.24 6.59 -11.69
N GLN A 125 22.53 5.45 -11.07
CA GLN A 125 22.92 5.40 -9.65
C GLN A 125 24.16 6.24 -9.35
N SER A 126 25.17 6.21 -10.26
CA SER A 126 26.41 6.98 -10.08
C SER A 126 26.24 8.50 -10.18
N ILE A 127 25.19 8.98 -10.84
CA ILE A 127 24.89 10.40 -11.02
C ILE A 127 23.72 10.89 -10.15
N SER A 128 23.02 9.97 -9.49
CA SER A 128 21.92 10.31 -8.59
C SER A 128 22.43 11.12 -7.39
N LYS A 129 21.61 12.05 -6.92
CA LYS A 129 21.90 12.85 -5.75
C LYS A 129 20.90 12.48 -4.67
N PRO A 130 21.36 12.11 -3.45
CA PRO A 130 20.44 11.83 -2.34
C PRO A 130 19.68 13.09 -1.95
N VAL A 131 18.41 12.91 -1.62
CA VAL A 131 17.54 13.97 -1.08
C VAL A 131 17.58 13.87 0.44
N GLU A 132 18.32 14.76 1.11
CA GLU A 132 18.58 14.66 2.55
C GLU A 132 17.98 15.81 3.36
N ASN A 133 17.69 16.94 2.72
CA ASN A 133 17.21 18.13 3.39
C ASN A 133 15.74 18.43 3.07
N LYS A 134 15.09 19.18 3.97
CA LYS A 134 13.69 19.57 3.85
C LYS A 134 13.36 20.27 2.52
N LEU A 135 14.27 21.14 2.04
CA LEU A 135 14.07 21.85 0.78
C LEU A 135 14.04 20.88 -0.41
N GLY A 136 14.96 19.91 -0.44
CA GLY A 136 14.98 18.88 -1.48
C GLY A 136 13.72 18.02 -1.46
N ILE A 137 13.25 17.63 -0.27
CA ILE A 137 12.00 16.88 -0.10
C ILE A 137 10.82 17.70 -0.62
N SER A 138 10.72 18.99 -0.23
CA SER A 138 9.68 19.89 -0.71
C SER A 138 9.68 20.03 -2.22
N GLN A 139 10.86 20.19 -2.84
CA GLN A 139 10.98 20.31 -4.30
C GLN A 139 10.51 19.03 -5.04
N VAL A 140 10.92 17.85 -4.56
CA VAL A 140 10.51 16.58 -5.16
C VAL A 140 9.00 16.39 -5.00
N ALA A 141 8.47 16.62 -3.80
CA ALA A 141 7.04 16.48 -3.52
C ALA A 141 6.20 17.50 -4.31
N SER A 142 6.68 18.74 -4.48
CA SER A 142 5.99 19.77 -5.28
C SER A 142 5.92 19.40 -6.77
N ILE A 143 6.98 18.80 -7.31
CA ILE A 143 6.99 18.35 -8.70
C ILE A 143 6.02 17.17 -8.88
N SER A 144 6.01 16.22 -7.95
CA SER A 144 5.13 15.05 -8.00
C SER A 144 3.65 15.42 -7.83
N ALA A 145 3.35 16.31 -6.90
CA ALA A 145 1.98 16.79 -6.64
C ALA A 145 1.49 17.85 -7.65
N GLY A 146 2.40 18.53 -8.35
CA GLY A 146 2.08 19.67 -9.20
C GLY A 146 1.65 20.93 -8.42
N ASP A 147 1.89 20.96 -7.09
CA ASP A 147 1.52 22.06 -6.18
C ASP A 147 2.59 22.27 -5.10
N GLU A 148 3.10 23.50 -5.00
CA GLU A 148 4.15 23.86 -4.04
C GLU A 148 3.67 23.77 -2.57
N LYS A 149 2.41 24.08 -2.30
CA LYS A 149 1.86 24.03 -0.94
C LYS A 149 1.75 22.59 -0.44
N ILE A 150 1.36 21.68 -1.32
CA ILE A 150 1.35 20.24 -1.00
C ILE A 150 2.77 19.76 -0.77
N GLY A 151 3.73 20.20 -1.58
CA GLY A 151 5.14 19.86 -1.39
C GLY A 151 5.71 20.31 -0.05
N GLU A 152 5.38 21.54 0.38
CA GLU A 152 5.76 22.02 1.71
C GLU A 152 5.10 21.24 2.84
N LEU A 153 3.82 20.87 2.69
CA LEU A 153 3.08 20.08 3.67
C LEU A 153 3.70 18.71 3.86
N ILE A 154 4.05 18.03 2.76
CA ILE A 154 4.73 16.72 2.77
C ILE A 154 6.12 16.85 3.41
N ALA A 155 6.88 17.90 3.09
CA ALA A 155 8.19 18.12 3.70
C ALA A 155 8.10 18.38 5.21
N ASN A 156 7.07 19.08 5.66
CA ASN A 156 6.79 19.25 7.09
C ASN A 156 6.42 17.93 7.76
N ALA A 157 5.58 17.11 7.10
CA ALA A 157 5.23 15.79 7.59
C ALA A 157 6.48 14.91 7.75
N MET A 158 7.34 14.86 6.72
CA MET A 158 8.60 14.10 6.74
C MET A 158 9.56 14.56 7.83
N GLU A 159 9.59 15.85 8.15
CA GLU A 159 10.41 16.39 9.24
C GLU A 159 9.94 15.88 10.62
N ILE A 160 8.63 15.70 10.78
CA ILE A 160 8.03 15.22 12.03
C ILE A 160 8.19 13.70 12.17
N VAL A 161 7.86 12.93 11.11
CA VAL A 161 7.85 11.47 11.19
C VAL A 161 9.21 10.83 10.90
N GLY A 162 10.15 11.59 10.33
CA GLY A 162 11.46 11.07 9.92
C GLY A 162 11.45 10.31 8.60
N LYS A 163 12.65 9.83 8.20
CA LYS A 163 12.85 9.18 6.89
C LYS A 163 12.10 7.84 6.73
N ASP A 164 11.91 7.14 7.83
CA ASP A 164 11.25 5.83 7.88
C ASP A 164 9.77 5.93 8.27
N GLY A 165 9.28 7.16 8.48
CA GLY A 165 7.89 7.42 8.84
C GLY A 165 6.93 7.23 7.68
N VAL A 166 5.73 6.76 7.99
CA VAL A 166 4.66 6.54 7.01
C VAL A 166 3.82 7.80 6.88
N ILE A 167 3.63 8.27 5.66
CA ILE A 167 2.73 9.36 5.32
C ILE A 167 1.58 8.80 4.48
N THR A 168 0.35 8.97 4.96
CA THR A 168 -0.87 8.62 4.24
C THR A 168 -1.64 9.87 3.84
N VAL A 169 -2.36 9.80 2.73
CA VAL A 169 -3.22 10.87 2.22
C VAL A 169 -4.65 10.35 2.21
N GLU A 170 -5.54 11.06 2.88
CA GLU A 170 -6.96 10.70 2.97
C GLU A 170 -7.83 11.91 2.60
N GLU A 171 -9.06 11.65 2.16
CA GLU A 171 -10.03 12.71 1.93
C GLU A 171 -10.44 13.35 3.26
N GLY A 172 -10.20 14.67 3.39
CA GLY A 172 -10.60 15.43 4.56
C GLY A 172 -12.12 15.62 4.64
N LYS A 173 -12.66 15.69 5.86
CA LYS A 173 -14.06 16.04 6.11
C LYS A 173 -14.29 17.57 6.02
N THR A 174 -13.22 18.35 6.05
CA THR A 174 -13.20 19.81 5.97
C THR A 174 -12.76 20.28 4.58
N MET A 175 -12.99 21.56 4.25
CA MET A 175 -12.52 22.15 3.00
C MET A 175 -11.02 22.53 3.05
N ALA A 176 -10.39 22.44 4.20
CA ALA A 176 -8.98 22.75 4.38
C ALA A 176 -8.12 21.48 4.35
N THR A 177 -6.92 21.59 3.77
CA THR A 177 -5.91 20.53 3.87
C THR A 177 -5.21 20.66 5.21
N GLU A 178 -5.27 19.62 6.01
CA GLU A 178 -4.70 19.58 7.36
C GLU A 178 -3.64 18.47 7.48
N LEU A 179 -2.59 18.73 8.24
CA LEU A 179 -1.59 17.75 8.61
C LEU A 179 -1.89 17.25 10.02
N THR A 180 -2.19 15.98 10.15
CA THR A 180 -2.39 15.32 11.44
C THR A 180 -1.29 14.30 11.67
N THR A 181 -0.64 14.36 12.83
CA THR A 181 0.38 13.38 13.23
C THR A 181 -0.19 12.44 14.26
N VAL A 182 0.10 11.17 14.10
CA VAL A 182 -0.24 10.12 15.05
C VAL A 182 1.06 9.48 15.50
N GLU A 183 1.31 9.49 16.80
CA GLU A 183 2.44 8.76 17.37
C GLU A 183 2.04 7.30 17.55
N GLY A 184 2.89 6.38 17.09
CA GLY A 184 2.63 4.96 17.14
C GLY A 184 2.38 4.35 15.76
N MET A 185 1.53 3.33 15.70
CA MET A 185 1.19 2.62 14.47
C MET A 185 -0.32 2.69 14.21
N GLN A 186 -0.69 3.07 13.00
CA GLN A 186 -2.08 3.03 12.53
C GLN A 186 -2.25 1.86 11.55
N PHE A 187 -3.33 1.10 11.69
CA PHE A 187 -3.66 0.01 10.77
C PHE A 187 -5.16 -0.02 10.43
N ASP A 188 -5.50 -0.66 9.33
CA ASP A 188 -6.79 -0.59 8.62
C ASP A 188 -7.87 -1.56 9.12
N ARG A 189 -7.67 -2.22 10.27
CA ARG A 189 -8.63 -3.16 10.82
C ARG A 189 -9.36 -2.59 12.03
N GLY A 190 -10.65 -2.89 12.11
CA GLY A 190 -11.52 -2.40 13.15
C GLY A 190 -11.82 -3.45 14.22
N TYR A 191 -12.82 -3.14 15.04
CA TYR A 191 -13.28 -3.97 16.14
C TYR A 191 -13.78 -5.34 15.68
N ALA A 192 -13.58 -6.35 16.51
CA ALA A 192 -14.20 -7.65 16.30
C ALA A 192 -15.75 -7.56 16.42
N SER A 193 -16.25 -6.59 17.17
CA SER A 193 -17.68 -6.28 17.28
C SER A 193 -17.89 -4.79 17.62
N ALA A 194 -18.97 -4.20 17.13
CA ALA A 194 -19.37 -2.82 17.47
C ALA A 194 -19.57 -2.59 18.98
N TYR A 195 -19.87 -3.64 19.74
CA TYR A 195 -20.00 -3.56 21.21
C TYR A 195 -18.65 -3.36 21.94
N MET A 196 -17.53 -3.40 21.22
CA MET A 196 -16.20 -3.16 21.80
C MET A 196 -15.86 -1.68 21.98
N VAL A 197 -16.70 -0.75 21.49
CA VAL A 197 -16.50 0.69 21.71
C VAL A 197 -16.62 1.07 23.20
N THR A 198 -15.90 2.12 23.60
CA THR A 198 -16.01 2.73 24.92
C THR A 198 -16.90 3.98 24.90
N ASN A 199 -16.98 4.62 23.73
CA ASN A 199 -17.85 5.77 23.47
C ASN A 199 -18.80 5.45 22.30
N THR A 200 -20.08 5.27 22.59
CA THR A 200 -21.08 4.91 21.58
C THR A 200 -21.44 6.06 20.65
N ASP A 201 -21.33 7.30 21.10
CA ASP A 201 -21.71 8.47 20.29
C ASP A 201 -20.70 8.73 19.16
N LYS A 202 -19.43 8.50 19.46
CA LYS A 202 -18.34 8.63 18.51
C LYS A 202 -17.95 7.31 17.83
N MET A 203 -18.48 6.20 18.29
CA MET A 203 -18.11 4.84 17.85
C MET A 203 -16.61 4.58 17.99
N GLU A 204 -16.00 5.04 19.07
CA GLU A 204 -14.57 4.90 19.35
C GLU A 204 -14.30 4.13 20.64
N ALA A 205 -13.13 3.53 20.75
CA ALA A 205 -12.62 2.94 21.98
C ALA A 205 -11.28 3.57 22.33
N VAL A 206 -11.20 4.14 23.54
CA VAL A 206 -9.98 4.72 24.07
C VAL A 206 -9.57 3.92 25.30
N LEU A 207 -8.35 3.39 25.28
CA LEU A 207 -7.77 2.64 26.39
C LEU A 207 -6.45 3.33 26.78
N ASP A 208 -6.38 3.82 28.01
CA ASP A 208 -5.13 4.40 28.55
C ASP A 208 -4.31 3.29 29.20
N ASN A 209 -3.06 3.13 28.76
CA ASN A 209 -2.09 2.14 29.24
C ASN A 209 -2.66 0.71 29.31
N PRO A 210 -3.20 0.14 28.22
CA PRO A 210 -3.71 -1.21 28.22
C PRO A 210 -2.59 -2.26 28.19
N TYR A 211 -2.84 -3.42 28.76
CA TYR A 211 -2.12 -4.63 28.34
C TYR A 211 -2.53 -4.98 26.93
N ILE A 212 -1.59 -5.45 26.10
CA ILE A 212 -1.83 -5.77 24.70
C ILE A 212 -1.53 -7.24 24.49
N LEU A 213 -2.55 -8.04 24.16
CA LEU A 213 -2.39 -9.41 23.70
C LEU A 213 -2.30 -9.41 22.17
N ILE A 214 -1.15 -9.82 21.64
CA ILE A 214 -0.87 -9.84 20.20
C ILE A 214 -0.75 -11.30 19.77
N THR A 215 -1.59 -11.75 18.84
CA THR A 215 -1.56 -13.12 18.34
C THR A 215 -1.96 -13.23 16.87
N ASP A 216 -1.36 -14.16 16.17
CA ASP A 216 -1.74 -14.57 14.82
C ASP A 216 -2.84 -15.63 14.80
N LYS A 217 -3.27 -16.10 15.98
CA LYS A 217 -4.31 -17.13 16.13
C LYS A 217 -5.70 -16.53 16.06
N LYS A 218 -6.65 -17.37 15.68
CA LYS A 218 -8.08 -17.14 15.81
C LYS A 218 -8.51 -17.55 17.21
N ILE A 219 -9.27 -16.69 17.89
CA ILE A 219 -9.75 -16.94 19.23
C ILE A 219 -11.26 -17.27 19.15
N SER A 220 -11.60 -18.55 19.33
CA SER A 220 -12.98 -19.03 19.26
C SER A 220 -13.53 -19.45 20.64
N SER A 221 -12.65 -19.85 21.55
CA SER A 221 -13.01 -20.30 22.91
C SER A 221 -12.40 -19.39 23.97
N LEU A 222 -13.23 -18.99 24.95
CA LEU A 222 -12.77 -18.20 26.08
C LEU A 222 -11.74 -18.96 26.93
N GLN A 223 -11.84 -20.28 27.00
CA GLN A 223 -10.93 -21.12 27.79
C GLN A 223 -9.48 -21.00 27.35
N GLU A 224 -9.24 -20.77 26.05
CA GLU A 224 -7.89 -20.61 25.49
C GLU A 224 -7.18 -19.37 26.05
N ILE A 225 -7.89 -18.29 26.28
CA ILE A 225 -7.35 -16.99 26.72
C ILE A 225 -7.61 -16.68 28.20
N LEU A 226 -8.28 -17.59 28.92
CA LEU A 226 -8.52 -17.43 30.35
C LEU A 226 -7.26 -17.15 31.17
N PRO A 227 -6.12 -17.85 30.94
CA PRO A 227 -4.89 -17.59 31.69
C PRO A 227 -4.40 -16.14 31.57
N VAL A 228 -4.67 -15.49 30.43
CA VAL A 228 -4.30 -14.09 30.18
C VAL A 228 -5.33 -13.13 30.77
N ILE A 229 -6.61 -13.45 30.65
CA ILE A 229 -7.71 -12.55 31.07
C ILE A 229 -7.86 -12.49 32.58
N GLU A 230 -7.78 -13.61 33.29
CA GLU A 230 -8.01 -13.65 34.72
C GLU A 230 -7.10 -12.74 35.54
N PRO A 231 -5.77 -12.74 35.35
CA PRO A 231 -4.88 -11.84 36.09
C PRO A 231 -5.18 -10.35 35.79
N ILE A 232 -5.51 -10.03 34.53
CA ILE A 232 -5.80 -8.66 34.10
C ILE A 232 -7.14 -8.18 34.70
N ALA A 233 -8.16 -9.04 34.69
CA ALA A 233 -9.45 -8.74 35.29
C ALA A 233 -9.36 -8.54 36.81
N GLN A 234 -8.55 -9.36 37.51
CA GLN A 234 -8.33 -9.23 38.97
C GLN A 234 -7.63 -7.92 39.32
N GLN A 235 -6.76 -7.41 38.45
CA GLN A 235 -6.07 -6.12 38.60
C GLN A 235 -6.97 -4.94 38.22
N GLY A 236 -8.12 -5.16 37.61
CA GLY A 236 -8.99 -4.13 37.05
C GLY A 236 -8.31 -3.38 35.86
N ALA A 237 -7.30 -3.98 35.27
CA ALA A 237 -6.53 -3.38 34.18
C ALA A 237 -7.28 -3.46 32.83
N ARG A 238 -6.84 -2.65 31.88
CA ARG A 238 -7.41 -2.61 30.53
C ARG A 238 -6.66 -3.56 29.61
N LEU A 239 -7.39 -4.25 28.73
CA LEU A 239 -6.84 -5.22 27.79
C LEU A 239 -7.24 -4.87 26.36
N LEU A 240 -6.24 -4.75 25.48
CA LEU A 240 -6.41 -4.73 24.03
C LEU A 240 -6.02 -6.10 23.47
N ILE A 241 -6.92 -6.73 22.74
CA ILE A 241 -6.67 -8.00 22.06
C ILE A 241 -6.54 -7.72 20.57
N ILE A 242 -5.38 -8.04 19.98
CA ILE A 242 -5.12 -8.00 18.54
C ILE A 242 -4.94 -9.43 18.07
N ALA A 243 -5.92 -9.98 17.38
CA ALA A 243 -5.95 -11.37 16.95
C ALA A 243 -6.36 -11.49 15.49
N GLU A 244 -6.06 -12.61 14.83
CA GLU A 244 -6.55 -12.84 13.47
C GLU A 244 -8.05 -12.62 13.35
N ASP A 245 -8.80 -13.24 14.25
CA ASP A 245 -10.22 -12.99 14.49
C ASP A 245 -10.58 -13.36 15.93
N VAL A 246 -11.67 -12.78 16.44
CA VAL A 246 -12.26 -13.16 17.71
C VAL A 246 -13.74 -13.44 17.44
N GLU A 247 -14.16 -14.68 17.62
CA GLU A 247 -15.51 -15.12 17.23
C GLU A 247 -16.13 -16.10 18.24
N GLY A 248 -17.36 -16.53 17.98
CA GLY A 248 -18.06 -17.55 18.73
C GLY A 248 -18.22 -17.23 20.22
N ASP A 249 -17.99 -18.24 21.06
CA ASP A 249 -18.16 -18.15 22.52
C ASP A 249 -17.18 -17.17 23.17
N ALA A 250 -15.98 -17.05 22.62
CA ALA A 250 -14.98 -16.09 23.11
C ALA A 250 -15.45 -14.64 22.96
N LEU A 251 -15.94 -14.27 21.78
CA LEU A 251 -16.45 -12.92 21.54
C LEU A 251 -17.67 -12.60 22.40
N ALA A 252 -18.62 -13.53 22.49
CA ALA A 252 -19.83 -13.36 23.30
C ALA A 252 -19.47 -13.16 24.77
N ALA A 253 -18.56 -13.96 25.29
CA ALA A 253 -18.15 -13.88 26.71
C ALA A 253 -17.38 -12.57 26.99
N LEU A 254 -16.49 -12.12 26.10
CA LEU A 254 -15.79 -10.84 26.22
C LEU A 254 -16.78 -9.67 26.26
N ILE A 255 -17.77 -9.66 25.36
CA ILE A 255 -18.81 -8.62 25.32
C ILE A 255 -19.63 -8.61 26.63
N VAL A 256 -20.11 -9.78 27.10
CA VAL A 256 -20.92 -9.88 28.31
C VAL A 256 -20.14 -9.40 29.54
N ASN A 257 -18.88 -9.82 29.71
CA ASN A 257 -18.04 -9.41 30.81
C ASN A 257 -17.68 -7.92 30.77
N LYS A 258 -17.47 -7.36 29.57
CA LYS A 258 -17.31 -5.93 29.39
C LYS A 258 -18.55 -5.14 29.78
N LEU A 259 -19.73 -5.56 29.31
CA LEU A 259 -20.99 -4.88 29.62
C LEU A 259 -21.33 -4.95 31.12
N LYS A 260 -20.93 -6.03 31.79
CA LYS A 260 -21.06 -6.17 33.25
C LYS A 260 -20.01 -5.38 34.05
N GLY A 261 -19.02 -4.76 33.37
CA GLY A 261 -17.94 -4.04 34.02
C GLY A 261 -16.89 -4.91 34.73
N VAL A 262 -16.92 -6.22 34.50
CA VAL A 262 -15.99 -7.19 35.10
C VAL A 262 -14.63 -7.15 34.35
N LEU A 263 -14.66 -6.95 33.04
CA LEU A 263 -13.50 -6.90 32.21
C LEU A 263 -13.50 -5.64 31.31
N ASN A 264 -12.46 -4.84 31.40
CA ASN A 264 -12.30 -3.70 30.52
C ASN A 264 -11.42 -4.10 29.31
N CYS A 265 -12.07 -4.61 28.26
CA CYS A 265 -11.34 -5.11 27.09
C CYS A 265 -11.89 -4.54 25.76
N VAL A 266 -11.01 -4.50 24.77
CA VAL A 266 -11.33 -4.22 23.37
C VAL A 266 -10.63 -5.28 22.52
N ALA A 267 -11.37 -5.88 21.60
CA ALA A 267 -10.82 -6.82 20.64
C ALA A 267 -10.89 -6.24 19.22
N VAL A 268 -9.76 -6.26 18.53
CA VAL A 268 -9.61 -5.80 17.13
C VAL A 268 -9.00 -6.90 16.28
N LYS A 269 -9.30 -6.85 15.00
CA LYS A 269 -8.73 -7.79 14.04
C LYS A 269 -7.33 -7.39 13.65
N ALA A 270 -6.43 -8.37 13.54
CA ALA A 270 -5.05 -8.16 13.11
C ALA A 270 -4.98 -7.62 11.67
N PRO A 271 -4.07 -6.69 11.39
CA PRO A 271 -3.88 -6.14 10.05
C PRO A 271 -3.27 -7.15 9.08
N GLY A 272 -3.56 -6.99 7.79
CA GLY A 272 -2.99 -7.80 6.73
C GLY A 272 -3.50 -9.25 6.66
N PHE A 273 -2.85 -10.06 5.82
CA PHE A 273 -3.16 -11.48 5.59
C PHE A 273 -1.87 -12.27 5.42
N GLY A 274 -1.89 -13.57 5.77
CA GLY A 274 -0.76 -14.48 5.59
C GLY A 274 0.55 -13.95 6.21
N ASP A 275 1.66 -14.05 5.50
CA ASP A 275 2.99 -13.63 5.99
C ASP A 275 3.06 -12.13 6.29
N ARG A 276 2.33 -11.30 5.54
CA ARG A 276 2.25 -9.86 5.83
C ARG A 276 1.60 -9.58 7.19
N ARG A 277 0.59 -10.37 7.59
CA ARG A 277 -0.01 -10.25 8.93
C ARG A 277 1.00 -10.53 10.02
N LYS A 278 1.80 -11.60 9.86
CA LYS A 278 2.85 -11.93 10.85
C LYS A 278 3.86 -10.80 11.00
N ALA A 279 4.36 -10.27 9.90
CA ALA A 279 5.28 -9.13 9.92
C ALA A 279 4.68 -7.89 10.61
N MET A 280 3.41 -7.56 10.33
CA MET A 280 2.75 -6.42 10.96
C MET A 280 2.48 -6.64 12.47
N LEU A 281 2.20 -7.87 12.88
CA LEU A 281 2.07 -8.20 14.32
C LEU A 281 3.41 -8.11 15.03
N GLU A 282 4.51 -8.50 14.39
CA GLU A 282 5.87 -8.32 14.91
C GLU A 282 6.21 -6.83 15.06
N ASP A 283 5.86 -6.00 14.07
CA ASP A 283 6.05 -4.54 14.15
C ASP A 283 5.30 -3.94 15.34
N ILE A 284 4.02 -4.36 15.55
CA ILE A 284 3.23 -3.93 16.71
C ILE A 284 3.89 -4.39 18.01
N ALA A 285 4.37 -5.62 18.07
CA ALA A 285 5.03 -6.15 19.26
C ALA A 285 6.31 -5.39 19.60
N ILE A 286 7.14 -5.10 18.60
CA ILE A 286 8.35 -4.29 18.78
C ILE A 286 8.00 -2.90 19.29
N LEU A 287 7.01 -2.24 18.69
CA LEU A 287 6.59 -0.89 19.06
C LEU A 287 6.06 -0.82 20.49
N THR A 288 5.37 -1.86 20.95
CA THR A 288 4.74 -1.92 22.28
C THR A 288 5.60 -2.59 23.33
N GLY A 289 6.78 -3.09 22.95
CA GLY A 289 7.71 -3.81 23.83
C GLY A 289 7.19 -5.22 24.22
N GLY A 290 6.27 -5.77 23.43
CA GLY A 290 5.66 -7.09 23.64
C GLY A 290 6.26 -8.20 22.79
N THR A 291 5.60 -9.35 22.81
CA THR A 291 5.93 -10.51 21.97
C THR A 291 4.66 -11.06 21.33
N VAL A 292 4.76 -11.53 20.08
CA VAL A 292 3.63 -12.18 19.40
C VAL A 292 3.42 -13.59 19.95
N VAL A 293 2.22 -13.89 20.40
CA VAL A 293 1.82 -15.25 20.80
C VAL A 293 1.44 -16.01 19.55
N SER A 294 2.37 -16.80 19.01
CA SER A 294 2.20 -17.58 17.80
C SER A 294 2.65 -19.02 18.01
N SER A 295 1.89 -19.96 17.40
CA SER A 295 2.29 -21.37 17.41
C SER A 295 3.58 -21.63 16.66
N ASP A 296 3.88 -20.85 15.63
CA ASP A 296 5.12 -20.95 14.84
C ASP A 296 6.35 -20.57 15.67
N LEU A 297 6.16 -19.67 16.65
CA LEU A 297 7.18 -19.26 17.61
C LEU A 297 7.21 -20.13 18.87
N GLY A 298 6.31 -21.12 18.96
CA GLY A 298 6.22 -22.05 20.09
C GLY A 298 5.54 -21.47 21.35
N TYR A 299 4.88 -20.31 21.24
CA TYR A 299 4.15 -19.68 22.36
C TYR A 299 2.68 -20.07 22.37
N GLU A 300 2.17 -20.42 23.55
CA GLU A 300 0.76 -20.60 23.81
C GLU A 300 0.26 -19.54 24.81
N PHE A 301 -1.07 -19.34 24.87
CA PHE A 301 -1.65 -18.34 25.78
C PHE A 301 -1.39 -18.61 27.26
N LYS A 302 -1.06 -19.84 27.63
CA LYS A 302 -0.67 -20.22 28.99
C LYS A 302 0.76 -19.82 29.38
N ASP A 303 1.58 -19.46 28.39
CA ASP A 303 2.99 -19.14 28.58
C ASP A 303 3.23 -17.62 28.76
N VAL A 304 2.14 -16.84 28.75
CA VAL A 304 2.17 -15.34 28.76
C VAL A 304 1.81 -14.77 30.13
#